data_7610dc0a57903b29a219c6b738e53e66
#
_entry.id   7610dc0a57903b29a219c6b738e53e66
#
_cell.length_a   1.000
_cell.length_b   1.000
_cell.length_c   1.000
_cell.angle_alpha   90.00
_cell.angle_beta   90.00
_cell.angle_gamma   90.00
#
_symmetry.space_group_name_H-M   'P 1'
#
loop_
_entity.id
_entity.type
_entity.pdbx_description
1 polymer ?
#
loop_
_entity_poly.entity_id
_entity_poly.type
_entity_poly.pdbx_seq_one_letter_code
_entity_poly.pdbx_strand_id
1 'polypeptide(L)'
;HQHLSDLDNTEKGQQEMLEKTKARTGVYDNYAYQMRAKRIVDELSKSPHVKRSYVVYVNPDEDFNAFMTFGRVMSINKGTMDLLDDDALAAVIGHELSHGEHKDLVNGAKKSSILSTVIGAATFNSGDLGQIAAGLTGKYLDSQVFTMSQEKNADELGFSILADSSYNVGGAALAMEVIKNKYGDTYREGFGKILNPNDHPKTSQRVLDNLQRLYVYSGNHVKVEQQTVFINGKPVYEGTAKGNYTAPMRAYLVAGKLARLYHDNAIGGARVDGSTVAIGMTN
;
A
#
# COMPACT_ATOMS: atom_id res chain seq x y z
N HIS A 1 -5.94 -9.71 26.11
CA HIS A 1 -4.91 -9.10 25.23
C HIS A 1 -3.81 -10.07 24.85
N GLN A 2 -3.50 -11.07 25.73
CA GLN A 2 -2.46 -12.07 25.42
C GLN A 2 -2.83 -12.93 24.23
N HIS A 3 -4.09 -13.34 24.08
CA HIS A 3 -4.55 -14.16 22.95
C HIS A 3 -4.44 -13.41 21.62
N LEU A 4 -4.74 -12.10 21.62
CA LEU A 4 -4.59 -11.28 20.43
C LEU A 4 -3.12 -11.11 20.06
N SER A 5 -2.25 -10.90 21.05
CA SER A 5 -0.80 -10.82 20.87
C SER A 5 -0.25 -12.13 20.31
N ASP A 6 -0.67 -13.27 20.84
CA ASP A 6 -0.25 -14.59 20.36
C ASP A 6 -0.71 -14.83 18.93
N LEU A 7 -1.95 -14.46 18.61
CA LEU A 7 -2.47 -14.55 17.25
C LEU A 7 -1.67 -13.70 16.26
N ASP A 8 -1.34 -12.46 16.65
CA ASP A 8 -0.72 -11.49 15.75
C ASP A 8 0.80 -11.68 15.60
N ASN A 9 1.48 -12.20 16.62
CA ASN A 9 2.94 -12.22 16.65
C ASN A 9 3.57 -13.61 16.52
N THR A 10 2.80 -14.69 16.64
CA THR A 10 3.33 -16.04 16.53
C THR A 10 3.13 -16.65 15.14
N GLU A 11 3.97 -17.61 14.79
CA GLU A 11 3.83 -18.36 13.54
C GLU A 11 2.52 -19.17 13.52
N LYS A 12 2.15 -19.79 14.66
CA LYS A 12 0.89 -20.50 14.78
C LYS A 12 -0.31 -19.57 14.58
N GLY A 13 -0.28 -18.37 15.16
CA GLY A 13 -1.31 -17.36 14.96
C GLY A 13 -1.43 -16.93 13.51
N GLN A 14 -0.30 -16.74 12.84
CA GLN A 14 -0.27 -16.43 11.41
C GLN A 14 -0.92 -17.53 10.56
N GLN A 15 -0.59 -18.78 10.83
CA GLN A 15 -1.15 -19.94 10.13
C GLN A 15 -2.67 -20.01 10.29
N GLU A 16 -3.16 -19.82 11.52
CA GLU A 16 -4.60 -19.83 11.81
C GLU A 16 -5.33 -18.68 11.10
N MET A 17 -4.77 -17.48 11.14
CA MET A 17 -5.34 -16.33 10.42
C MET A 17 -5.33 -16.52 8.92
N LEU A 18 -4.25 -17.05 8.37
CA LEU A 18 -4.15 -17.33 6.93
C LEU A 18 -5.22 -18.32 6.48
N GLU A 19 -5.38 -19.43 7.22
CA GLU A 19 -6.39 -20.45 6.93
C GLU A 19 -7.81 -19.86 6.96
N LYS A 20 -8.15 -19.15 8.04
CA LYS A 20 -9.50 -18.58 8.22
C LYS A 20 -9.79 -17.47 7.22
N THR A 21 -8.81 -16.62 6.92
CA THR A 21 -8.97 -15.53 5.94
C THR A 21 -9.16 -16.10 4.54
N LYS A 22 -8.36 -17.08 4.14
CA LYS A 22 -8.51 -17.80 2.87
C LYS A 22 -9.87 -18.48 2.75
N ALA A 23 -10.34 -19.12 3.81
CA ALA A 23 -11.65 -19.78 3.82
C ALA A 23 -12.78 -18.79 3.59
N ARG A 24 -12.66 -17.58 4.10
CA ARG A 24 -13.66 -16.52 3.95
C ARG A 24 -13.66 -15.88 2.56
N THR A 25 -12.48 -15.49 2.07
CA THR A 25 -12.36 -14.73 0.81
C THR A 25 -12.29 -15.63 -0.42
N GLY A 26 -11.89 -16.87 -0.25
CA GLY A 26 -11.42 -17.72 -1.35
C GLY A 26 -9.99 -17.36 -1.74
N VAL A 27 -9.39 -18.22 -2.54
CA VAL A 27 -8.05 -18.01 -3.10
C VAL A 27 -8.17 -18.06 -4.63
N TYR A 28 -7.57 -17.08 -5.30
CA TYR A 28 -7.54 -17.08 -6.76
C TYR A 28 -6.54 -18.14 -7.25
N ASP A 29 -7.05 -19.17 -7.92
CA ASP A 29 -6.25 -20.30 -8.42
C ASP A 29 -5.51 -19.89 -9.70
N ASN A 30 -4.47 -19.07 -9.54
CA ASN A 30 -3.60 -18.63 -10.61
C ASN A 30 -2.18 -18.39 -10.07
N TYR A 31 -1.27 -19.27 -10.46
CA TYR A 31 0.11 -19.23 -9.97
C TYR A 31 0.81 -17.89 -10.26
N ALA A 32 0.63 -17.34 -11.46
CA ALA A 32 1.29 -16.09 -11.84
C ALA A 32 0.86 -14.92 -10.97
N TYR A 33 -0.44 -14.84 -10.63
CA TYR A 33 -0.97 -13.81 -9.73
C TYR A 33 -0.39 -13.95 -8.32
N GLN A 34 -0.38 -15.17 -7.79
CA GLN A 34 0.15 -15.44 -6.45
C GLN A 34 1.64 -15.09 -6.37
N MET A 35 2.41 -15.47 -7.37
CA MET A 35 3.84 -15.20 -7.40
C MET A 35 4.16 -13.71 -7.61
N ARG A 36 3.36 -12.99 -8.38
CA ARG A 36 3.52 -11.54 -8.53
C ARG A 36 3.34 -10.83 -7.19
N ALA A 37 2.29 -11.15 -6.45
CA ALA A 37 2.05 -10.57 -5.13
C ALA A 37 3.18 -10.91 -4.15
N LYS A 38 3.60 -12.16 -4.11
CA LYS A 38 4.69 -12.61 -3.25
C LYS A 38 6.00 -11.91 -3.58
N ARG A 39 6.34 -11.81 -4.85
CA ARG A 39 7.58 -11.14 -5.30
C ARG A 39 7.63 -9.69 -4.82
N ILE A 40 6.52 -8.96 -4.93
CA ILE A 40 6.48 -7.55 -4.50
C ILE A 40 6.60 -7.45 -2.98
N VAL A 41 5.88 -8.28 -2.23
CA VAL A 41 6.01 -8.31 -0.76
C VAL A 41 7.45 -8.66 -0.34
N ASP A 42 8.06 -9.64 -0.97
CA ASP A 42 9.44 -10.04 -0.67
C ASP A 42 10.44 -8.90 -0.95
N GLU A 43 10.28 -8.18 -2.05
CA GLU A 43 11.13 -7.03 -2.37
C GLU A 43 10.94 -5.89 -1.36
N LEU A 44 9.70 -5.52 -1.05
CA LEU A 44 9.42 -4.46 -0.09
C LEU A 44 9.86 -4.83 1.33
N SER A 45 9.81 -6.12 1.67
CA SER A 45 10.21 -6.62 3.00
C SER A 45 11.72 -6.53 3.25
N LYS A 46 12.51 -6.21 2.25
CA LYS A 46 13.96 -5.92 2.41
C LYS A 46 14.21 -4.55 3.02
N SER A 47 13.22 -3.66 3.04
CA SER A 47 13.34 -2.36 3.69
C SER A 47 13.65 -2.50 5.17
N PRO A 48 14.59 -1.69 5.73
CA PRO A 48 14.85 -1.69 7.17
C PRO A 48 13.63 -1.28 8.02
N HIS A 49 12.62 -0.66 7.41
CA HIS A 49 11.37 -0.32 8.08
C HIS A 49 10.44 -1.53 8.27
N VAL A 50 10.65 -2.62 7.55
CA VAL A 50 9.84 -3.83 7.65
C VAL A 50 10.58 -4.84 8.53
N LYS A 51 10.13 -4.99 9.77
CA LYS A 51 10.79 -5.81 10.80
C LYS A 51 10.05 -7.11 11.07
N ARG A 52 8.81 -7.22 10.61
CA ARG A 52 7.95 -8.38 10.81
C ARG A 52 7.89 -9.22 9.53
N SER A 53 7.52 -10.49 9.64
CA SER A 53 7.38 -11.40 8.50
C SER A 53 5.92 -11.51 8.08
N TYR A 54 5.65 -11.31 6.80
CA TYR A 54 4.31 -11.28 6.23
C TYR A 54 4.08 -12.43 5.26
N VAL A 55 2.83 -12.87 5.21
CA VAL A 55 2.36 -13.76 4.14
C VAL A 55 1.29 -13.04 3.32
N VAL A 56 1.25 -13.31 2.03
CA VAL A 56 0.33 -12.66 1.11
C VAL A 56 -0.30 -13.71 0.19
N TYR A 57 -1.57 -13.47 -0.16
CA TYR A 57 -2.24 -14.23 -1.20
C TYR A 57 -3.23 -13.34 -1.96
N VAL A 58 -3.61 -13.78 -3.16
CA VAL A 58 -4.59 -13.12 -4.00
C VAL A 58 -5.92 -13.86 -3.88
N ASN A 59 -6.99 -13.13 -3.57
CA ASN A 59 -8.36 -13.64 -3.56
C ASN A 59 -9.06 -13.35 -4.89
N PRO A 60 -10.17 -14.05 -5.23
CA PRO A 60 -10.80 -13.95 -6.54
C PRO A 60 -11.72 -12.73 -6.72
N ASP A 61 -11.87 -11.86 -5.75
CA ASP A 61 -12.77 -10.71 -5.83
C ASP A 61 -12.33 -9.75 -6.94
N GLU A 62 -13.28 -9.36 -7.77
CA GLU A 62 -13.04 -8.45 -8.92
C GLU A 62 -13.05 -6.97 -8.54
N ASP A 63 -13.48 -6.62 -7.33
CA ASP A 63 -13.44 -5.25 -6.83
C ASP A 63 -12.03 -4.85 -6.43
N PHE A 64 -11.79 -3.54 -6.40
CA PHE A 64 -10.52 -3.01 -5.93
C PHE A 64 -10.45 -3.04 -4.40
N ASN A 65 -9.58 -3.85 -3.86
CA ASN A 65 -9.25 -3.86 -2.44
C ASN A 65 -7.95 -4.63 -2.17
N ALA A 66 -7.27 -4.22 -1.12
CA ALA A 66 -6.18 -4.95 -0.49
C ALA A 66 -6.24 -4.66 1.00
N PHE A 67 -6.03 -5.66 1.84
CA PHE A 67 -6.08 -5.45 3.27
C PHE A 67 -5.04 -6.28 4.01
N MET A 68 -4.54 -5.71 5.11
CA MET A 68 -3.77 -6.39 6.12
C MET A 68 -4.72 -6.88 7.21
N THR A 69 -4.59 -8.12 7.64
CA THR A 69 -5.32 -8.63 8.78
C THR A 69 -4.38 -9.07 9.90
N PHE A 70 -4.94 -9.57 11.00
CA PHE A 70 -4.15 -10.06 12.11
C PHE A 70 -3.22 -11.19 11.66
N GLY A 71 -2.16 -11.43 12.41
CA GLY A 71 -1.19 -12.47 12.10
C GLY A 71 -0.27 -12.13 10.94
N ARG A 72 -0.22 -10.87 10.52
CA ARG A 72 0.63 -10.41 9.42
C ARG A 72 0.25 -11.09 8.09
N VAL A 73 -1.04 -11.22 7.87
CA VAL A 73 -1.63 -11.79 6.67
C VAL A 73 -2.19 -10.68 5.79
N MET A 74 -1.77 -10.63 4.53
CA MET A 74 -2.25 -9.68 3.53
C MET A 74 -3.07 -10.42 2.47
N SER A 75 -4.24 -9.88 2.16
CA SER A 75 -5.10 -10.37 1.08
C SER A 75 -5.25 -9.28 0.03
N ILE A 76 -5.01 -9.62 -1.23
CA ILE A 76 -5.13 -8.70 -2.35
C ILE A 76 -6.20 -9.23 -3.30
N ASN A 77 -7.19 -8.40 -3.62
CA ASN A 77 -8.22 -8.76 -4.58
C ASN A 77 -7.63 -8.91 -6.00
N LYS A 78 -8.13 -9.90 -6.75
CA LYS A 78 -7.80 -10.04 -8.17
C LYS A 78 -7.99 -8.72 -8.93
N GLY A 79 -9.08 -7.99 -8.65
CA GLY A 79 -9.36 -6.71 -9.29
C GLY A 79 -8.27 -5.66 -9.07
N THR A 80 -7.62 -5.66 -7.93
CA THR A 80 -6.47 -4.79 -7.65
C THR A 80 -5.25 -5.20 -8.46
N MET A 81 -4.99 -6.50 -8.54
CA MET A 81 -3.90 -7.05 -9.35
C MET A 81 -4.06 -6.71 -10.83
N ASP A 82 -5.28 -6.74 -11.34
CA ASP A 82 -5.59 -6.43 -12.74
C ASP A 82 -5.49 -4.93 -13.04
N LEU A 83 -5.85 -4.10 -12.08
CA LEU A 83 -5.95 -2.64 -12.26
C LEU A 83 -4.58 -1.94 -12.22
N LEU A 84 -3.66 -2.39 -11.35
CA LEU A 84 -2.43 -1.67 -11.06
C LEU A 84 -1.23 -2.33 -11.73
N ASP A 85 -0.29 -1.51 -12.24
CA ASP A 85 1.03 -2.00 -12.61
C ASP A 85 1.86 -2.34 -11.36
N ASP A 86 3.05 -2.88 -11.55
CA ASP A 86 3.89 -3.31 -10.42
C ASP A 86 4.29 -2.14 -9.51
N ASP A 87 4.55 -0.96 -10.07
CA ASP A 87 4.95 0.21 -9.28
C ASP A 87 3.81 0.72 -8.39
N ALA A 88 2.61 0.84 -8.94
CA ALA A 88 1.42 1.23 -8.18
C ALA A 88 1.01 0.15 -7.17
N LEU A 89 1.08 -1.12 -7.56
CA LEU A 89 0.79 -2.24 -6.66
C LEU A 89 1.78 -2.28 -5.49
N ALA A 90 3.06 -2.04 -5.76
CA ALA A 90 4.08 -1.95 -4.71
C ALA A 90 3.75 -0.83 -3.71
N ALA A 91 3.25 0.31 -4.18
CA ALA A 91 2.83 1.41 -3.30
C ALA A 91 1.66 0.99 -2.38
N VAL A 92 0.66 0.30 -2.92
CA VAL A 92 -0.47 -0.21 -2.14
C VAL A 92 -0.01 -1.26 -1.12
N ILE A 93 0.84 -2.17 -1.53
CA ILE A 93 1.40 -3.20 -0.63
C ILE A 93 2.24 -2.54 0.48
N GLY A 94 3.04 -1.54 0.17
CA GLY A 94 3.81 -0.78 1.15
C GLY A 94 2.91 -0.10 2.19
N HIS A 95 1.79 0.47 1.76
CA HIS A 95 0.78 1.04 2.65
C HIS A 95 0.21 -0.02 3.60
N GLU A 96 -0.13 -1.20 3.09
CA GLU A 96 -0.65 -2.30 3.92
C GLU A 96 0.40 -2.86 4.88
N LEU A 97 1.65 -3.01 4.45
CA LEU A 97 2.75 -3.39 5.33
C LEU A 97 2.91 -2.41 6.49
N SER A 98 2.68 -1.12 6.23
CA SER A 98 2.76 -0.07 7.26
C SER A 98 1.72 -0.25 8.35
N HIS A 99 0.50 -0.61 8.01
CA HIS A 99 -0.51 -0.96 8.99
C HIS A 99 -0.08 -2.15 9.85
N GLY A 100 0.55 -3.14 9.25
CA GLY A 100 1.10 -4.29 9.96
C GLY A 100 2.25 -3.92 10.90
N GLU A 101 3.17 -3.08 10.46
CA GLU A 101 4.31 -2.61 11.28
C GLU A 101 3.86 -1.73 12.44
N HIS A 102 2.88 -0.85 12.22
CA HIS A 102 2.29 -0.01 13.27
C HIS A 102 1.34 -0.77 14.18
N LYS A 103 0.99 -2.02 13.86
CA LYS A 103 -0.01 -2.82 14.58
C LYS A 103 -1.36 -2.10 14.71
N ASP A 104 -1.76 -1.39 13.67
CA ASP A 104 -2.97 -0.57 13.68
C ASP A 104 -4.23 -1.40 13.93
N LEU A 105 -4.29 -2.61 13.40
CA LEU A 105 -5.37 -3.57 13.65
C LEU A 105 -5.48 -3.97 15.11
N VAL A 106 -4.36 -4.36 15.71
CA VAL A 106 -4.31 -4.76 17.11
C VAL A 106 -4.70 -3.59 18.01
N ASN A 107 -4.18 -2.41 17.72
CA ASN A 107 -4.47 -1.20 18.48
C ASN A 107 -5.94 -0.80 18.37
N GLY A 108 -6.52 -0.91 17.17
CA GLY A 108 -7.95 -0.66 16.96
C GLY A 108 -8.83 -1.70 17.64
N ALA A 109 -8.45 -2.99 17.56
CA ALA A 109 -9.19 -4.08 18.17
C ALA A 109 -9.25 -3.98 19.68
N LYS A 110 -8.17 -3.57 20.34
CA LYS A 110 -8.13 -3.37 21.79
C LYS A 110 -9.15 -2.36 22.29
N LYS A 111 -9.62 -1.47 21.43
CA LYS A 111 -10.63 -0.45 21.72
C LYS A 111 -12.05 -0.88 21.34
N SER A 112 -12.21 -2.04 20.69
CA SER A 112 -13.48 -2.51 20.15
C SER A 112 -14.21 -3.43 21.13
N SER A 113 -15.52 -3.22 21.30
CA SER A 113 -16.39 -4.12 22.05
C SER A 113 -16.59 -5.48 21.36
N ILE A 114 -16.44 -5.53 20.05
CA ILE A 114 -16.56 -6.78 19.27
C ILE A 114 -15.45 -7.75 19.67
N LEU A 115 -14.23 -7.26 19.91
CA LEU A 115 -13.10 -8.08 20.32
C LEU A 115 -13.35 -8.80 21.64
N SER A 116 -13.91 -8.11 22.66
CA SER A 116 -14.21 -8.71 23.94
C SER A 116 -15.21 -9.86 23.83
N THR A 117 -16.17 -9.74 22.92
CA THR A 117 -17.14 -10.82 22.62
C THR A 117 -16.45 -12.01 21.97
N VAL A 118 -15.59 -11.78 20.98
CA VAL A 118 -14.86 -12.84 20.27
C VAL A 118 -13.90 -13.59 21.20
N ILE A 119 -13.10 -12.83 21.98
CA ILE A 119 -12.15 -13.43 22.94
C ILE A 119 -12.88 -14.13 24.06
N GLY A 120 -13.96 -13.54 24.58
CA GLY A 120 -14.77 -14.15 25.62
C GLY A 120 -15.35 -15.50 25.22
N ALA A 121 -15.86 -15.62 23.99
CA ALA A 121 -16.35 -16.87 23.45
C ALA A 121 -15.22 -17.91 23.26
N ALA A 122 -14.04 -17.48 22.82
CA ALA A 122 -12.89 -18.36 22.60
C ALA A 122 -12.25 -18.83 23.90
N THR A 123 -12.17 -17.97 24.93
CA THR A 123 -11.61 -18.35 26.24
C THR A 123 -12.45 -19.39 26.95
N PHE A 124 -13.72 -19.50 26.63
CA PHE A 124 -14.57 -20.58 27.13
C PHE A 124 -14.03 -21.95 26.72
N ASN A 125 -13.30 -22.04 25.60
CA ASN A 125 -12.69 -23.25 25.03
C ASN A 125 -11.15 -23.22 25.11
N SER A 126 -10.57 -22.74 26.18
CA SER A 126 -9.11 -22.77 26.46
C SER A 126 -8.23 -21.81 25.63
N GLY A 127 -8.79 -20.72 25.12
CA GLY A 127 -8.02 -19.72 24.37
C GLY A 127 -7.48 -20.25 23.04
N ASP A 128 -8.22 -21.09 22.35
CA ASP A 128 -7.86 -21.67 21.05
C ASP A 128 -7.69 -20.55 20.01
N LEU A 129 -6.47 -20.41 19.47
CA LEU A 129 -6.16 -19.42 18.46
C LEU A 129 -6.99 -19.59 17.18
N GLY A 130 -7.33 -20.82 16.81
CA GLY A 130 -8.19 -21.11 15.67
C GLY A 130 -9.59 -20.53 15.84
N GLN A 131 -10.16 -20.60 17.02
CA GLN A 131 -11.47 -20.00 17.31
C GLN A 131 -11.43 -18.48 17.36
N ILE A 132 -10.37 -17.91 17.93
CA ILE A 132 -10.16 -16.46 17.93
C ILE A 132 -10.03 -15.95 16.49
N ALA A 133 -9.23 -16.62 15.68
CA ALA A 133 -9.05 -16.29 14.27
C ALA A 133 -10.37 -16.36 13.50
N ALA A 134 -11.16 -17.41 13.70
CA ALA A 134 -12.47 -17.57 13.06
C ALA A 134 -13.44 -16.46 13.46
N GLY A 135 -13.47 -16.09 14.73
CA GLY A 135 -14.31 -14.99 15.22
C GLY A 135 -13.90 -13.63 14.65
N LEU A 136 -12.60 -13.36 14.58
CA LEU A 136 -12.10 -12.11 14.00
C LEU A 136 -12.39 -12.00 12.50
N THR A 137 -12.18 -13.06 11.74
CA THR A 137 -12.50 -13.06 10.31
C THR A 137 -14.00 -12.96 10.03
N GLY A 138 -14.83 -13.54 10.93
CA GLY A 138 -16.28 -13.54 10.76
C GLY A 138 -16.99 -12.27 11.21
N LYS A 139 -16.46 -11.55 12.20
CA LYS A 139 -17.17 -10.44 12.85
C LYS A 139 -16.43 -9.12 12.85
N TYR A 140 -15.11 -9.14 12.89
CA TYR A 140 -14.32 -7.92 13.06
C TYR A 140 -13.74 -7.38 11.75
N LEU A 141 -13.29 -8.24 10.86
CA LEU A 141 -12.55 -7.83 9.66
C LEU A 141 -13.35 -6.85 8.78
N ASP A 142 -14.65 -7.08 8.61
CA ASP A 142 -15.51 -6.23 7.77
C ASP A 142 -15.88 -4.90 8.42
N SER A 143 -15.88 -4.84 9.75
CA SER A 143 -16.23 -3.63 10.49
C SER A 143 -15.04 -2.74 10.79
N GLN A 144 -13.84 -3.18 10.40
CA GLN A 144 -12.61 -2.47 10.71
C GLN A 144 -12.47 -1.20 9.87
N VAL A 145 -12.14 -0.12 10.56
CA VAL A 145 -11.79 1.16 9.94
C VAL A 145 -10.56 1.74 10.65
N PHE A 146 -9.78 2.52 9.93
CA PHE A 146 -8.62 3.22 10.48
C PHE A 146 -8.95 4.68 10.77
N THR A 147 -8.22 5.28 11.70
CA THR A 147 -8.28 6.73 11.91
C THR A 147 -7.55 7.45 10.78
N MET A 148 -7.86 8.72 10.59
CA MET A 148 -7.13 9.56 9.63
C MET A 148 -5.63 9.60 9.92
N SER A 149 -5.25 9.65 11.19
CA SER A 149 -3.84 9.60 11.61
C SER A 149 -3.17 8.29 11.22
N GLN A 150 -3.84 7.15 11.42
CA GLN A 150 -3.33 5.84 11.02
C GLN A 150 -3.15 5.75 9.51
N GLU A 151 -4.10 6.24 8.72
CA GLU A 151 -3.99 6.26 7.26
C GLU A 151 -2.87 7.17 6.76
N LYS A 152 -2.73 8.35 7.35
CA LYS A 152 -1.64 9.27 7.03
C LYS A 152 -0.27 8.66 7.37
N ASN A 153 -0.14 8.07 8.54
CA ASN A 153 1.09 7.39 8.95
C ASN A 153 1.42 6.19 8.04
N ALA A 154 0.39 5.47 7.59
CA ALA A 154 0.57 4.36 6.64
C ALA A 154 1.02 4.86 5.26
N ASP A 155 0.50 5.98 4.79
CA ASP A 155 0.97 6.60 3.54
C ASP A 155 2.43 7.05 3.65
N GLU A 156 2.83 7.65 4.76
CA GLU A 156 4.22 8.10 4.99
C GLU A 156 5.21 6.94 5.07
N LEU A 157 4.93 5.95 5.92
CA LEU A 157 5.81 4.79 6.07
C LEU A 157 5.78 3.93 4.80
N GLY A 158 4.63 3.80 4.17
CA GLY A 158 4.49 3.09 2.90
C GLY A 158 5.34 3.70 1.80
N PHE A 159 5.40 5.03 1.71
CA PHE A 159 6.31 5.72 0.78
C PHE A 159 7.78 5.40 1.08
N SER A 160 8.18 5.41 2.35
CA SER A 160 9.56 5.09 2.75
C SER A 160 9.93 3.64 2.40
N ILE A 161 9.02 2.69 2.61
CA ILE A 161 9.22 1.29 2.23
C ILE A 161 9.37 1.16 0.70
N LEU A 162 8.51 1.84 -0.05
CA LEU A 162 8.60 1.89 -1.52
C LEU A 162 9.92 2.48 -1.98
N ALA A 163 10.37 3.56 -1.36
CA ALA A 163 11.62 4.24 -1.69
C ALA A 163 12.86 3.37 -1.45
N ASP A 164 12.81 2.46 -0.48
CA ASP A 164 13.88 1.49 -0.20
C ASP A 164 13.93 0.33 -1.21
N SER A 165 12.92 0.21 -2.07
CA SER A 165 12.79 -0.88 -3.04
C SER A 165 13.33 -0.50 -4.41
N SER A 166 13.35 -1.47 -5.33
CA SER A 166 13.66 -1.24 -6.75
C SER A 166 12.48 -0.63 -7.53
N TYR A 167 11.28 -0.58 -6.94
CA TYR A 167 10.10 -0.03 -7.61
C TYR A 167 10.17 1.49 -7.69
N ASN A 168 9.44 2.04 -8.67
CA ASN A 168 9.40 3.49 -8.92
C ASN A 168 8.65 4.21 -7.79
N VAL A 169 9.28 5.20 -7.19
CA VAL A 169 8.65 6.00 -6.11
C VAL A 169 7.44 6.81 -6.60
N GLY A 170 7.34 7.06 -7.90
CA GLY A 170 6.15 7.64 -8.52
C GLY A 170 4.91 6.74 -8.44
N GLY A 171 5.10 5.47 -8.12
CA GLY A 171 4.02 4.50 -7.93
C GLY A 171 3.02 4.88 -6.85
N ALA A 172 3.43 5.61 -5.81
CA ALA A 172 2.54 6.09 -4.76
C ALA A 172 1.49 7.08 -5.30
N ALA A 173 1.92 8.11 -6.01
CA ALA A 173 1.02 9.05 -6.67
C ALA A 173 0.21 8.38 -7.78
N LEU A 174 0.83 7.47 -8.54
CA LEU A 174 0.17 6.71 -9.60
C LEU A 174 -0.99 5.88 -9.06
N ALA A 175 -0.80 5.16 -7.96
CA ALA A 175 -1.87 4.35 -7.36
C ALA A 175 -3.08 5.21 -7.01
N MET A 176 -2.87 6.36 -6.38
CA MET A 176 -3.95 7.29 -6.03
C MET A 176 -4.64 7.87 -7.26
N GLU A 177 -3.89 8.20 -8.31
CA GLU A 177 -4.46 8.71 -9.56
C GLU A 177 -5.34 7.66 -10.26
N VAL A 178 -4.91 6.40 -10.30
CA VAL A 178 -5.69 5.29 -10.85
C VAL A 178 -6.99 5.11 -10.07
N ILE A 179 -6.93 5.14 -8.74
CA ILE A 179 -8.11 5.04 -7.87
C ILE A 179 -9.06 6.21 -8.11
N LYS A 180 -8.53 7.42 -8.17
CA LYS A 180 -9.32 8.63 -8.41
C LYS A 180 -10.05 8.56 -9.76
N ASN A 181 -9.37 8.11 -10.79
CA ASN A 181 -9.98 8.00 -12.12
C ASN A 181 -11.08 6.95 -12.20
N LYS A 182 -10.95 5.86 -11.46
CA LYS A 182 -11.94 4.78 -11.48
C LYS A 182 -13.13 5.04 -10.55
N TYR A 183 -12.89 5.57 -9.35
CA TYR A 183 -13.88 5.67 -8.28
C TYR A 183 -14.22 7.11 -7.87
N GLY A 184 -13.57 8.10 -8.46
CA GLY A 184 -13.71 9.49 -8.05
C GLY A 184 -12.91 9.85 -6.80
N ASP A 185 -13.10 11.08 -6.34
CA ASP A 185 -12.29 11.66 -5.25
C ASP A 185 -12.70 11.21 -3.84
N THR A 186 -13.78 10.45 -3.73
CA THR A 186 -14.40 10.04 -2.47
C THR A 186 -14.32 8.54 -2.20
N TYR A 187 -13.34 7.85 -2.78
CA TYR A 187 -13.14 6.43 -2.53
C TYR A 187 -12.87 6.16 -1.03
N ARG A 188 -13.66 5.28 -0.41
CA ARG A 188 -13.68 5.07 1.04
C ARG A 188 -13.63 3.61 1.47
N GLU A 189 -13.45 2.69 0.55
CA GLU A 189 -13.40 1.27 0.85
C GLU A 189 -11.98 0.72 0.83
N GLY A 190 -11.81 -0.45 1.39
CA GLY A 190 -10.53 -1.12 1.44
C GLY A 190 -9.49 -0.28 2.18
N PHE A 191 -8.34 -0.12 1.59
CA PHE A 191 -7.24 0.61 2.21
C PHE A 191 -7.47 2.14 2.31
N GLY A 192 -8.57 2.64 1.80
CA GLY A 192 -9.01 4.03 2.00
C GLY A 192 -10.08 4.20 3.08
N LYS A 193 -10.47 3.12 3.77
CA LYS A 193 -11.57 3.15 4.74
C LYS A 193 -11.16 3.84 6.05
N ILE A 194 -11.85 4.89 6.43
CA ILE A 194 -11.53 5.74 7.58
C ILE A 194 -12.73 5.85 8.52
N LEU A 195 -12.46 5.94 9.82
CA LEU A 195 -13.47 5.97 10.88
C LEU A 195 -14.44 7.14 10.73
N ASN A 196 -13.96 8.33 10.36
CA ASN A 196 -14.78 9.51 10.17
C ASN A 196 -14.79 9.94 8.69
N PRO A 197 -15.86 9.66 7.93
CA PRO A 197 -15.93 10.01 6.51
C PRO A 197 -15.81 11.51 6.21
N ASN A 198 -16.15 12.37 7.17
CA ASN A 198 -16.08 13.82 6.99
C ASN A 198 -14.65 14.35 7.07
N ASP A 199 -13.78 13.63 7.76
CA ASP A 199 -12.35 13.96 7.89
C ASP A 199 -11.49 13.19 6.90
N HIS A 200 -12.10 12.52 5.93
CA HIS A 200 -11.40 11.72 4.93
C HIS A 200 -10.61 12.62 3.98
N PRO A 201 -9.27 12.46 3.86
CA PRO A 201 -8.53 13.18 2.83
C PRO A 201 -8.99 12.70 1.46
N LYS A 202 -9.26 13.65 0.56
CA LYS A 202 -9.62 13.31 -0.81
C LYS A 202 -8.49 12.54 -1.49
N THR A 203 -8.83 11.66 -2.41
CA THR A 203 -7.84 10.90 -3.17
C THR A 203 -6.91 11.84 -3.95
N SER A 204 -7.43 12.94 -4.49
CA SER A 204 -6.62 14.00 -5.11
C SER A 204 -5.61 14.62 -4.15
N GLN A 205 -5.96 14.80 -2.89
CA GLN A 205 -5.02 15.31 -1.88
C GLN A 205 -3.91 14.28 -1.58
N ARG A 206 -4.24 13.00 -1.57
CA ARG A 206 -3.24 11.93 -1.39
C ARG A 206 -2.27 11.85 -2.58
N VAL A 207 -2.74 12.14 -3.80
CA VAL A 207 -1.84 12.31 -4.96
C VAL A 207 -0.83 13.42 -4.68
N LEU A 208 -1.30 14.61 -4.28
CA LEU A 208 -0.44 15.77 -4.00
C LEU A 208 0.53 15.50 -2.84
N ASP A 209 0.07 14.85 -1.80
CA ASP A 209 0.92 14.49 -0.65
C ASP A 209 2.05 13.53 -1.07
N ASN A 210 1.76 12.57 -1.94
CA ASN A 210 2.78 11.66 -2.46
C ASN A 210 3.75 12.34 -3.41
N LEU A 211 3.30 13.32 -4.20
CA LEU A 211 4.18 14.14 -5.03
C LEU A 211 5.07 15.04 -4.17
N GLN A 212 4.58 15.53 -3.04
CA GLN A 212 5.40 16.28 -2.08
C GLN A 212 6.46 15.40 -1.44
N ARG A 213 6.12 14.15 -1.08
CA ARG A 213 7.09 13.18 -0.56
C ARG A 213 8.17 12.87 -1.61
N LEU A 214 7.78 12.72 -2.86
CA LEU A 214 8.71 12.53 -3.97
C LEU A 214 9.65 13.73 -4.12
N TYR A 215 9.12 14.94 -4.03
CA TYR A 215 9.92 16.17 -4.08
C TYR A 215 10.99 16.20 -2.99
N VAL A 216 10.59 15.95 -1.75
CA VAL A 216 11.53 15.89 -0.61
C VAL A 216 12.56 14.77 -0.79
N TYR A 217 12.11 13.58 -1.22
CA TYR A 217 12.96 12.43 -1.50
C TYR A 217 14.03 12.75 -2.56
N SER A 218 13.69 13.54 -3.57
CA SER A 218 14.63 13.98 -4.61
C SER A 218 15.65 15.03 -4.14
N GLY A 219 15.61 15.44 -2.87
CA GLY A 219 16.43 16.55 -2.36
C GLY A 219 15.91 17.92 -2.81
N ASN A 220 14.60 18.03 -2.98
CA ASN A 220 13.89 19.23 -3.44
C ASN A 220 14.23 19.63 -4.89
N HIS A 221 14.55 18.67 -5.73
CA HIS A 221 14.89 18.90 -7.13
C HIS A 221 13.75 18.63 -8.10
N VAL A 222 12.98 17.56 -7.88
CA VAL A 222 11.97 17.08 -8.83
C VAL A 222 10.57 17.40 -8.34
N LYS A 223 9.84 18.19 -9.11
CA LYS A 223 8.48 18.62 -8.81
C LYS A 223 7.55 18.26 -9.97
N VAL A 224 6.32 17.88 -9.66
CA VAL A 224 5.29 17.65 -10.66
C VAL A 224 4.13 18.60 -10.42
N GLU A 225 3.69 19.27 -11.47
CA GLU A 225 2.46 20.06 -11.50
C GLU A 225 1.59 19.52 -12.64
N GLN A 226 0.47 18.90 -12.30
CA GLN A 226 -0.43 18.22 -13.24
C GLN A 226 0.31 17.14 -14.05
N GLN A 227 0.62 17.40 -15.32
CA GLN A 227 1.32 16.46 -16.21
C GLN A 227 2.75 16.90 -16.55
N THR A 228 3.24 17.96 -15.94
CA THR A 228 4.56 18.50 -16.24
C THR A 228 5.53 18.21 -15.10
N VAL A 229 6.69 17.69 -15.46
CA VAL A 229 7.80 17.44 -14.53
C VAL A 229 8.79 18.61 -14.61
N PHE A 230 9.14 19.16 -13.46
CA PHE A 230 10.09 20.24 -13.31
C PHE A 230 11.34 19.73 -12.58
N ILE A 231 12.50 20.18 -13.03
CA ILE A 231 13.76 20.04 -12.30
C ILE A 231 14.30 21.42 -11.98
N ASN A 232 14.48 21.70 -10.69
CA ASN A 232 14.96 23.01 -10.21
C ASN A 232 14.14 24.17 -10.78
N GLY A 233 12.83 24.00 -10.87
CA GLY A 233 11.90 25.01 -11.36
C GLY A 233 11.78 25.10 -12.88
N LYS A 234 12.48 24.28 -13.64
CA LYS A 234 12.43 24.28 -15.13
C LYS A 234 11.66 23.08 -15.64
N PRO A 235 10.71 23.24 -16.57
CA PRO A 235 9.99 22.12 -17.15
C PRO A 235 10.94 21.27 -18.00
N VAL A 236 10.98 19.96 -17.76
CA VAL A 236 11.85 19.01 -18.48
C VAL A 236 11.08 17.92 -19.20
N TYR A 237 9.82 17.71 -18.83
CA TYR A 237 8.98 16.68 -19.44
C TYR A 237 7.52 17.06 -19.29
N GLU A 238 6.74 16.86 -20.34
CA GLU A 238 5.28 16.95 -20.32
C GLU A 238 4.70 15.60 -20.70
N GLY A 239 3.88 15.01 -19.82
CA GLY A 239 3.24 13.74 -20.05
C GLY A 239 2.22 13.82 -21.18
N THR A 240 2.10 12.73 -21.93
CA THR A 240 1.06 12.50 -22.93
C THR A 240 0.40 11.17 -22.65
N ALA A 241 -0.90 11.06 -22.91
CA ALA A 241 -1.63 9.80 -22.70
C ALA A 241 -1.09 8.70 -23.63
N LYS A 242 -0.95 7.50 -23.07
CA LYS A 242 -0.51 6.32 -23.83
C LYS A 242 -1.08 5.04 -23.21
N GLY A 243 -1.85 4.28 -23.98
CA GLY A 243 -2.52 3.08 -23.47
C GLY A 243 -3.45 3.42 -22.32
N ASN A 244 -3.31 2.72 -21.22
CA ASN A 244 -4.10 2.95 -19.99
C ASN A 244 -3.54 4.04 -19.09
N TYR A 245 -2.43 4.66 -19.48
CA TYR A 245 -1.81 5.74 -18.72
C TYR A 245 -2.27 7.09 -19.23
N THR A 246 -2.80 7.91 -18.32
CA THR A 246 -3.09 9.32 -18.59
C THR A 246 -1.79 10.12 -18.62
N ALA A 247 -1.85 11.36 -19.11
CA ALA A 247 -0.70 12.26 -19.12
C ALA A 247 -0.11 12.47 -17.70
N PRO A 248 -0.90 12.75 -16.64
CA PRO A 248 -0.36 12.85 -15.29
C PRO A 248 0.31 11.56 -14.80
N MET A 249 -0.28 10.38 -15.05
CA MET A 249 0.30 9.10 -14.64
C MET A 249 1.71 8.89 -15.20
N ARG A 250 1.91 9.24 -16.47
CA ARG A 250 3.23 9.14 -17.09
C ARG A 250 4.22 10.14 -16.51
N ALA A 251 3.75 11.34 -16.21
CA ALA A 251 4.57 12.33 -15.53
C ALA A 251 5.05 11.85 -14.14
N TYR A 252 4.17 11.20 -13.37
CA TYR A 252 4.54 10.66 -12.05
C TYR A 252 5.62 9.59 -12.13
N LEU A 253 5.56 8.71 -13.13
CA LEU A 253 6.56 7.67 -13.32
C LEU A 253 7.91 8.25 -13.79
N VAL A 254 7.91 9.22 -14.68
CA VAL A 254 9.13 9.93 -15.10
C VAL A 254 9.74 10.67 -13.90
N ALA A 255 8.91 11.38 -13.14
CA ALA A 255 9.36 12.10 -11.94
C ALA A 255 9.97 11.15 -10.91
N GLY A 256 9.38 9.97 -10.72
CA GLY A 256 9.90 8.97 -9.79
C GLY A 256 11.29 8.46 -10.16
N LYS A 257 11.54 8.22 -11.44
CA LYS A 257 12.87 7.84 -11.93
C LYS A 257 13.89 8.94 -11.73
N LEU A 258 13.52 10.18 -12.05
CA LEU A 258 14.38 11.34 -11.85
C LEU A 258 14.67 11.57 -10.37
N ALA A 259 13.65 11.45 -9.52
CA ALA A 259 13.78 11.63 -8.08
C ALA A 259 14.78 10.62 -7.48
N ARG A 260 14.74 9.37 -7.91
CA ARG A 260 15.68 8.35 -7.46
C ARG A 260 17.12 8.66 -7.87
N LEU A 261 17.32 9.13 -9.09
CA LEU A 261 18.65 9.52 -9.54
C LEU A 261 19.21 10.69 -8.71
N TYR A 262 18.38 11.67 -8.38
CA TYR A 262 18.79 12.75 -7.47
C TYR A 262 19.07 12.24 -6.06
N HIS A 263 18.20 11.40 -5.53
CA HIS A 263 18.38 10.83 -4.20
C HIS A 263 19.69 10.04 -4.09
N ASP A 264 20.04 9.29 -5.13
CA ASP A 264 21.24 8.46 -5.17
C ASP A 264 22.48 9.25 -5.62
N ASN A 265 22.39 10.55 -5.81
CA ASN A 265 23.47 11.42 -6.32
C ASN A 265 24.03 10.94 -7.68
N ALA A 266 23.18 10.36 -8.53
CA ALA A 266 23.58 9.78 -9.81
C ALA A 266 23.32 10.71 -11.00
N ILE A 267 22.98 11.99 -10.75
CA ILE A 267 22.63 12.96 -11.79
C ILE A 267 23.79 13.91 -12.05
N GLY A 268 24.22 14.00 -13.33
CA GLY A 268 25.11 15.04 -13.87
C GLY A 268 24.36 16.16 -14.59
N GLY A 269 23.13 15.92 -15.05
CA GLY A 269 22.26 16.89 -15.71
C GLY A 269 21.12 16.17 -16.42
N ALA A 270 19.99 16.86 -16.57
CA ALA A 270 18.81 16.33 -17.25
C ALA A 270 18.51 17.16 -18.50
N ARG A 271 18.11 16.51 -19.59
CA ARG A 271 17.67 17.16 -20.83
C ARG A 271 16.48 16.41 -21.40
N VAL A 272 15.67 17.13 -22.18
CA VAL A 272 14.57 16.52 -22.93
C VAL A 272 15.02 16.30 -24.38
N ASP A 273 14.80 15.11 -24.91
CA ASP A 273 15.05 14.72 -26.29
C ASP A 273 13.75 14.15 -26.86
N GLY A 274 13.00 14.97 -27.59
CA GLY A 274 11.66 14.63 -28.06
C GLY A 274 10.70 14.42 -26.89
N SER A 275 10.14 13.19 -26.76
CA SER A 275 9.29 12.77 -25.62
C SER A 275 10.06 12.05 -24.53
N THR A 276 11.38 12.01 -24.59
CA THR A 276 12.25 11.28 -23.68
C THR A 276 13.07 12.24 -22.84
N VAL A 277 13.22 11.93 -21.57
CA VAL A 277 14.15 12.63 -20.66
C VAL A 277 15.47 11.87 -20.67
N ALA A 278 16.57 12.54 -21.01
CA ALA A 278 17.91 12.00 -20.93
C ALA A 278 18.68 12.67 -19.79
N ILE A 279 19.44 11.89 -19.06
CA ILE A 279 20.16 12.35 -17.86
C ILE A 279 21.62 11.95 -17.97
N GLY A 280 22.52 12.93 -17.76
CA GLY A 280 23.94 12.67 -17.61
C GLY A 280 24.21 12.04 -16.25
N MET A 281 24.97 10.92 -16.24
CA MET A 281 25.36 10.25 -15.00
C MET A 281 26.65 10.85 -14.47
N THR A 282 26.72 11.03 -13.15
CA THR A 282 27.97 11.36 -12.49
C THR A 282 28.85 10.13 -12.37
N ASN A 283 30.16 10.28 -12.59
CA ASN A 283 31.15 9.19 -12.44
C ASN A 283 31.47 8.96 -10.97
#